data_088483afe521b55f3551f03beafac276
#
_entry.id   088483afe521b55f3551f03beafac276
#
_cell.length_a   1.000
_cell.length_b   1.000
_cell.length_c   1.000
_cell.angle_alpha   90.00
_cell.angle_beta   90.00
_cell.angle_gamma   90.00
#
_symmetry.space_group_name_H-M   'P 1'
#
loop_
_entity.id
_entity.type
_entity.pdbx_description
1 polymer ?
#
loop_
_entity_poly.entity_id
_entity_poly.type
_entity_poly.pdbx_seq_one_letter_code
_entity_poly.pdbx_strand_id
1 'polypeptide(L)'
;MYKRQLLACALIPIWYKSLAVGDGAGQISSDRATAYYAVAIAVMTVVSALIGPVCGAIADHMRIKKAIFSTTVVVGVSACILNGFTLTWVLFLVIYVLTKIFYNASLVFYDSMLVDVTTKDRMDEVSSYGYAWGYLGSCVPFLVSLAAYICGPDMLGYISNRLSMIIGFAVTGIWWFVVTIPLFKSYKQVNYVSDAADKDIHKNFENDAFIRDNIKEKNKTNKNPGVLRLIADAFAQIFGTIKKIATKDKKVGLFLVAFFLYIDGVGTIIDNCINIGTDLKLDSVGQVVFLLFTQIVACIGSLIFGRLSQTYKTTTLLYVCIAGYFAVCLYALTLHDLIGFGIMAFGVGCFQGSLQALSRSYFSKII
;
A
#
# COMPACT_ATOMS: atom_id res chain seq x y z
N MET A 1 2.49 7.84 -1.21
CA MET A 1 2.75 6.43 -1.48
C MET A 1 1.57 5.66 -2.07
N TYR A 2 0.32 6.02 -1.83
CA TYR A 2 -0.88 5.37 -2.41
C TYR A 2 -1.12 5.65 -3.92
N LYS A 3 -0.09 6.07 -4.64
CA LYS A 3 -0.12 6.70 -5.97
C LYS A 3 -0.37 5.78 -7.16
N ARG A 4 -0.52 4.47 -6.95
CA ARG A 4 -0.59 3.48 -8.02
C ARG A 4 -1.97 2.88 -8.26
N GLN A 5 -2.90 3.12 -7.35
CA GLN A 5 -4.19 2.43 -7.36
C GLN A 5 -4.96 2.69 -8.65
N LEU A 6 -5.05 3.96 -9.09
CA LEU A 6 -5.72 4.34 -10.33
C LEU A 6 -5.11 3.67 -11.57
N LEU A 7 -3.79 3.72 -11.71
CA LEU A 7 -3.12 3.12 -12.86
C LEU A 7 -3.29 1.59 -12.85
N ALA A 8 -3.17 0.97 -11.66
CA ALA A 8 -3.28 -0.47 -11.50
C ALA A 8 -4.68 -1.00 -11.83
N CYS A 9 -5.73 -0.26 -11.44
CA CYS A 9 -7.11 -0.72 -11.66
C CYS A 9 -7.61 -0.44 -13.09
N ALA A 10 -7.12 0.62 -13.74
CA ALA A 10 -7.63 1.02 -15.04
C ALA A 10 -6.73 0.60 -16.21
N LEU A 11 -5.48 1.04 -16.26
CA LEU A 11 -4.64 0.92 -17.45
C LEU A 11 -3.79 -0.36 -17.49
N ILE A 12 -3.33 -0.88 -16.37
CA ILE A 12 -2.47 -2.08 -16.35
C ILE A 12 -3.19 -3.32 -16.91
N PRO A 13 -4.44 -3.63 -16.56
CA PRO A 13 -5.16 -4.75 -17.16
C PRO A 13 -5.33 -4.60 -18.67
N ILE A 14 -5.57 -3.38 -19.15
CA ILE A 14 -5.71 -3.09 -20.60
C ILE A 14 -4.39 -3.38 -21.33
N TRP A 15 -3.29 -2.81 -20.85
CA TRP A 15 -1.95 -3.03 -21.45
C TRP A 15 -1.51 -4.48 -21.37
N TYR A 16 -1.80 -5.17 -20.27
CA TYR A 16 -1.55 -6.60 -20.18
C TYR A 16 -2.32 -7.39 -21.25
N LYS A 17 -3.62 -7.14 -21.37
CA LYS A 17 -4.45 -7.80 -22.38
C LYS A 17 -3.98 -7.50 -23.81
N SER A 18 -3.51 -6.31 -24.10
CA SER A 18 -2.97 -5.97 -25.42
C SER A 18 -1.69 -6.75 -25.79
N LEU A 19 -0.95 -7.24 -24.78
CA LEU A 19 0.21 -8.11 -24.98
C LEU A 19 -0.18 -9.60 -25.03
N ALA A 20 -1.20 -10.00 -24.29
CA ALA A 20 -1.53 -11.39 -24.03
C ALA A 20 -2.54 -11.97 -25.04
N VAL A 21 -3.49 -11.14 -25.53
CA VAL A 21 -4.64 -11.61 -26.32
C VAL A 21 -4.42 -11.38 -27.80
N GLY A 22 -4.61 -12.43 -28.61
CA GLY A 22 -4.52 -12.40 -30.06
C GLY A 22 -4.29 -13.79 -30.64
N ASP A 23 -4.09 -13.86 -31.95
CA ASP A 23 -3.88 -15.10 -32.72
C ASP A 23 -2.39 -15.34 -33.06
N GLY A 24 -1.51 -14.52 -32.53
CA GLY A 24 -0.07 -14.64 -32.75
C GLY A 24 0.59 -15.76 -31.95
N ALA A 25 1.76 -16.19 -32.39
CA ALA A 25 2.55 -17.19 -31.68
C ALA A 25 2.87 -16.75 -30.26
N GLY A 26 2.40 -17.49 -29.27
CA GLY A 26 2.57 -17.20 -27.83
C GLY A 26 1.45 -16.33 -27.22
N GLN A 27 0.47 -15.92 -27.96
CA GLN A 27 -0.75 -15.27 -27.45
C GLN A 27 -1.78 -16.28 -26.96
N ILE A 28 -2.69 -15.85 -26.10
CA ILE A 28 -3.67 -16.68 -25.41
C ILE A 28 -5.09 -16.09 -25.55
N SER A 29 -6.11 -16.88 -25.26
CA SER A 29 -7.49 -16.39 -25.23
C SER A 29 -7.71 -15.37 -24.09
N SER A 30 -8.68 -14.48 -24.27
CA SER A 30 -9.04 -13.44 -23.27
C SER A 30 -9.33 -14.02 -21.89
N ASP A 31 -10.03 -15.18 -21.83
CA ASP A 31 -10.37 -15.84 -20.56
C ASP A 31 -9.13 -16.36 -19.84
N ARG A 32 -8.20 -16.98 -20.56
CA ARG A 32 -6.91 -17.42 -20.02
C ARG A 32 -6.07 -16.24 -19.54
N ALA A 33 -6.04 -15.15 -20.31
CA ALA A 33 -5.34 -13.93 -19.91
C ALA A 33 -5.90 -13.38 -18.59
N THR A 34 -7.21 -13.30 -18.45
CA THR A 34 -7.87 -12.87 -17.21
C THR A 34 -7.54 -13.81 -16.04
N ALA A 35 -7.55 -15.13 -16.27
CA ALA A 35 -7.19 -16.11 -15.23
C ALA A 35 -5.73 -15.97 -14.77
N TYR A 36 -4.77 -15.85 -15.69
CA TYR A 36 -3.36 -15.66 -15.33
C TYR A 36 -3.11 -14.33 -14.61
N TYR A 37 -3.82 -13.26 -14.96
CA TYR A 37 -3.74 -11.99 -14.25
C TYR A 37 -4.25 -12.13 -12.81
N ALA A 38 -5.37 -12.82 -12.61
CA ALA A 38 -5.91 -13.10 -11.28
C ALA A 38 -4.96 -13.95 -10.43
N VAL A 39 -4.33 -14.99 -11.02
CA VAL A 39 -3.31 -15.80 -10.35
C VAL A 39 -2.10 -14.93 -9.96
N ALA A 40 -1.64 -14.05 -10.85
CA ALA A 40 -0.53 -13.14 -10.56
C ALA A 40 -0.85 -12.22 -9.36
N ILE A 41 -2.08 -11.68 -9.29
CA ILE A 41 -2.54 -10.88 -8.14
C ILE A 41 -2.58 -11.73 -6.87
N ALA A 42 -3.09 -12.96 -6.91
CA ALA A 42 -3.14 -13.85 -5.76
C ALA A 42 -1.72 -14.17 -5.24
N VAL A 43 -0.80 -14.54 -6.12
CA VAL A 43 0.61 -14.80 -5.77
C VAL A 43 1.25 -13.56 -5.13
N MET A 44 1.08 -12.38 -5.73
CA MET A 44 1.58 -11.13 -5.20
C MET A 44 1.04 -10.85 -3.78
N THR A 45 -0.24 -11.08 -3.56
CA THR A 45 -0.90 -10.83 -2.26
C THR A 45 -0.33 -11.76 -1.19
N VAL A 46 -0.24 -13.07 -1.48
CA VAL A 46 0.34 -14.06 -0.55
C VAL A 46 1.79 -13.73 -0.21
N VAL A 47 2.61 -13.46 -1.23
CA VAL A 47 4.04 -13.12 -1.03
C VAL A 47 4.19 -11.82 -0.23
N SER A 48 3.40 -10.80 -0.52
CA SER A 48 3.42 -9.52 0.23
C SER A 48 2.98 -9.72 1.69
N ALA A 49 1.97 -10.55 1.94
CA ALA A 49 1.50 -10.85 3.28
C ALA A 49 2.57 -11.58 4.13
N LEU A 50 3.40 -12.41 3.51
CA LEU A 50 4.49 -13.12 4.19
C LEU A 50 5.72 -12.22 4.40
N ILE A 51 6.11 -11.43 3.40
CA ILE A 51 7.31 -10.59 3.45
C ILE A 51 7.11 -9.38 4.36
N GLY A 52 5.92 -8.77 4.39
CA GLY A 52 5.64 -7.55 5.14
C GLY A 52 6.03 -7.65 6.63
N PRO A 53 5.49 -8.61 7.39
CA PRO A 53 5.81 -8.77 8.81
C PRO A 53 7.29 -9.12 9.07
N VAL A 54 7.91 -9.93 8.20
CA VAL A 54 9.34 -10.28 8.33
C VAL A 54 10.22 -9.07 8.14
N CYS A 55 9.98 -8.30 7.08
CA CYS A 55 10.71 -7.06 6.81
C CYS A 55 10.51 -6.04 7.95
N GLY A 56 9.28 -5.92 8.46
CA GLY A 56 8.97 -5.04 9.59
C GLY A 56 9.77 -5.42 10.84
N ALA A 57 9.76 -6.68 11.23
CA ALA A 57 10.50 -7.17 12.39
C ALA A 57 12.01 -6.95 12.27
N ILE A 58 12.60 -7.20 11.10
CA ILE A 58 14.03 -6.94 10.85
C ILE A 58 14.35 -5.44 10.97
N ALA A 59 13.50 -4.60 10.38
CA ALA A 59 13.74 -3.15 10.36
C ALA A 59 13.62 -2.50 11.75
N ASP A 60 12.77 -3.02 12.60
CA ASP A 60 12.57 -2.51 13.96
C ASP A 60 13.71 -2.90 14.91
N HIS A 61 14.41 -4.02 14.65
CA HIS A 61 15.56 -4.46 15.46
C HIS A 61 16.88 -3.77 15.11
N MET A 62 17.03 -3.38 13.85
CA MET A 62 18.31 -2.91 13.35
C MET A 62 18.15 -1.51 12.79
N ARG A 63 18.67 -0.46 13.27
CA ARG A 63 18.62 0.94 12.73
C ARG A 63 18.72 1.05 11.18
N ILE A 64 18.20 0.06 10.45
CA ILE A 64 18.30 -0.07 8.99
C ILE A 64 16.98 0.20 8.25
N LYS A 65 15.91 0.62 8.97
CA LYS A 65 14.59 0.91 8.38
C LYS A 65 14.70 1.81 7.15
N LYS A 66 15.49 2.87 7.23
CA LYS A 66 15.73 3.77 6.10
C LYS A 66 16.42 3.07 4.92
N ALA A 67 17.43 2.23 5.17
CA ALA A 67 18.17 1.53 4.13
C ALA A 67 17.26 0.53 3.40
N ILE A 68 16.51 -0.29 4.14
CA ILE A 68 15.58 -1.27 3.54
C ILE A 68 14.48 -0.55 2.76
N PHE A 69 13.88 0.51 3.32
CA PHE A 69 12.92 1.33 2.62
C PHE A 69 13.49 1.88 1.30
N SER A 70 14.71 2.44 1.34
CA SER A 70 15.35 2.98 0.13
C SER A 70 15.58 1.89 -0.91
N THR A 71 16.04 0.71 -0.51
CA THR A 71 16.25 -0.43 -1.42
C THR A 71 14.94 -0.90 -2.03
N THR A 72 13.88 -1.05 -1.23
CA THR A 72 12.56 -1.48 -1.74
C THR A 72 11.99 -0.47 -2.73
N VAL A 73 12.17 0.83 -2.49
CA VAL A 73 11.73 1.86 -3.43
C VAL A 73 12.53 1.83 -4.72
N VAL A 74 13.88 1.78 -4.64
CA VAL A 74 14.73 1.79 -5.85
C VAL A 74 14.47 0.55 -6.71
N VAL A 75 14.42 -0.64 -6.12
CA VAL A 75 14.11 -1.87 -6.86
C VAL A 75 12.70 -1.83 -7.43
N GLY A 76 11.71 -1.40 -6.64
CA GLY A 76 10.33 -1.27 -7.09
C GLY A 76 10.15 -0.26 -8.24
N VAL A 77 10.84 0.88 -8.19
CA VAL A 77 10.85 1.88 -9.27
C VAL A 77 11.52 1.32 -10.53
N SER A 78 12.69 0.69 -10.40
CA SER A 78 13.39 0.09 -11.53
C SER A 78 12.53 -0.98 -12.21
N ALA A 79 11.93 -1.88 -11.42
CA ALA A 79 11.00 -2.90 -11.94
C ALA A 79 9.77 -2.26 -12.61
N CYS A 80 9.25 -1.16 -12.04
CA CYS A 80 8.14 -0.42 -12.64
C CYS A 80 8.46 0.13 -14.02
N ILE A 81 9.62 0.77 -14.17
CA ILE A 81 10.06 1.33 -15.45
C ILE A 81 10.32 0.20 -16.44
N LEU A 82 11.01 -0.87 -16.02
CA LEU A 82 11.26 -2.04 -16.85
C LEU A 82 9.99 -2.70 -17.37
N ASN A 83 8.88 -2.64 -16.62
CA ASN A 83 7.62 -3.22 -17.06
C ASN A 83 7.08 -2.59 -18.34
N GLY A 84 7.35 -1.30 -18.58
CA GLY A 84 7.00 -0.60 -19.82
C GLY A 84 7.75 -1.12 -21.06
N PHE A 85 8.91 -1.77 -20.89
CA PHE A 85 9.74 -2.30 -21.96
C PHE A 85 9.52 -3.78 -22.26
N THR A 86 8.61 -4.44 -21.54
CA THR A 86 8.34 -5.88 -21.74
C THR A 86 7.71 -6.15 -23.11
N LEU A 87 8.11 -7.28 -23.72
CA LEU A 87 7.66 -7.69 -25.04
C LEU A 87 6.67 -8.86 -24.99
N THR A 88 6.67 -9.60 -23.89
CA THR A 88 5.82 -10.79 -23.71
C THR A 88 4.95 -10.61 -22.48
N TRP A 89 3.74 -11.14 -22.53
CA TRP A 89 2.78 -11.07 -21.43
C TRP A 89 3.27 -11.80 -20.16
N VAL A 90 4.06 -12.87 -20.32
CA VAL A 90 4.64 -13.61 -19.19
C VAL A 90 5.64 -12.73 -18.44
N LEU A 91 6.60 -12.11 -19.18
CA LEU A 91 7.59 -11.23 -18.59
C LEU A 91 6.93 -10.01 -17.94
N PHE A 92 5.87 -9.47 -18.58
CA PHE A 92 5.06 -8.40 -18.01
C PHE A 92 4.49 -8.79 -16.63
N LEU A 93 3.84 -9.95 -16.51
CA LEU A 93 3.28 -10.41 -15.24
C LEU A 93 4.35 -10.62 -14.17
N VAL A 94 5.47 -11.24 -14.52
CA VAL A 94 6.57 -11.49 -13.57
C VAL A 94 7.11 -10.17 -13.02
N ILE A 95 7.44 -9.21 -13.89
CA ILE A 95 7.97 -7.90 -13.47
C ILE A 95 6.88 -7.10 -12.74
N TYR A 96 5.62 -7.22 -13.13
CA TYR A 96 4.50 -6.57 -12.44
C TYR A 96 4.34 -7.09 -11.01
N VAL A 97 4.35 -8.41 -10.82
CA VAL A 97 4.31 -9.05 -9.48
C VAL A 97 5.47 -8.56 -8.62
N LEU A 98 6.70 -8.56 -9.17
CA LEU A 98 7.88 -8.04 -8.47
C LEU A 98 7.71 -6.57 -8.07
N THR A 99 7.29 -5.73 -9.00
CA THR A 99 7.02 -4.32 -8.77
C THR A 99 6.03 -4.11 -7.63
N LYS A 100 4.96 -4.90 -7.60
CA LYS A 100 3.91 -4.82 -6.56
C LYS A 100 4.40 -5.31 -5.20
N ILE A 101 5.20 -6.38 -5.15
CA ILE A 101 5.79 -6.88 -3.89
C ILE A 101 6.68 -5.79 -3.27
N PHE A 102 7.60 -5.21 -4.02
CA PHE A 102 8.47 -4.14 -3.51
C PHE A 102 7.70 -2.87 -3.16
N TYR A 103 6.64 -2.56 -3.90
CA TYR A 103 5.73 -1.47 -3.56
C TYR A 103 5.03 -1.73 -2.22
N ASN A 104 4.44 -2.90 -2.01
CA ASN A 104 3.76 -3.25 -0.77
C ASN A 104 4.74 -3.26 0.41
N ALA A 105 5.93 -3.84 0.23
CA ALA A 105 6.99 -3.77 1.23
C ALA A 105 7.36 -2.32 1.59
N SER A 106 7.51 -1.44 0.59
CA SER A 106 7.80 -0.03 0.84
C SER A 106 6.68 0.70 1.60
N LEU A 107 5.40 0.29 1.43
CA LEU A 107 4.28 0.83 2.21
C LEU A 107 4.37 0.44 3.68
N VAL A 108 4.71 -0.81 4.00
CA VAL A 108 4.88 -1.27 5.39
C VAL A 108 5.91 -0.40 6.11
N PHE A 109 7.07 -0.15 5.49
CA PHE A 109 8.08 0.74 6.07
C PHE A 109 7.61 2.18 6.19
N TYR A 110 6.96 2.71 5.16
CA TYR A 110 6.42 4.07 5.18
C TYR A 110 5.40 4.26 6.31
N ASP A 111 4.51 3.29 6.50
CA ASP A 111 3.49 3.37 7.55
C ASP A 111 4.12 3.27 8.95
N SER A 112 5.15 2.44 9.13
CA SER A 112 5.89 2.33 10.38
C SER A 112 6.74 3.56 10.72
N MET A 113 7.05 4.43 9.75
CA MET A 113 7.79 5.69 9.99
C MET A 113 6.95 6.76 10.68
N LEU A 114 5.62 6.61 10.78
CA LEU A 114 4.75 7.62 11.39
C LEU A 114 5.14 7.90 12.83
N VAL A 115 5.49 6.88 13.60
CA VAL A 115 5.90 7.01 15.01
C VAL A 115 7.25 7.75 15.20
N ASP A 116 8.08 7.78 14.15
CA ASP A 116 9.38 8.44 14.18
C ASP A 116 9.30 9.93 13.81
N VAL A 117 8.25 10.34 13.07
CA VAL A 117 8.15 11.70 12.50
C VAL A 117 7.20 12.61 13.25
N THR A 118 6.39 12.10 14.17
CA THR A 118 5.42 12.91 14.91
C THR A 118 5.13 12.36 16.32
N THR A 119 4.55 13.22 17.18
CA THR A 119 4.08 12.85 18.51
C THR A 119 2.70 12.24 18.47
N LYS A 120 2.31 11.52 19.55
CA LYS A 120 1.00 10.84 19.64
C LYS A 120 -0.18 11.79 19.43
N ASP A 121 -0.09 13.03 19.89
CA ASP A 121 -1.15 14.02 19.80
C ASP A 121 -1.42 14.51 18.37
N ARG A 122 -0.38 14.51 17.52
CA ARG A 122 -0.46 14.97 16.13
C ARG A 122 -0.51 13.83 15.09
N MET A 123 -0.54 12.58 15.52
CA MET A 123 -0.49 11.43 14.60
C MET A 123 -1.64 11.41 13.60
N ASP A 124 -2.86 11.73 14.04
CA ASP A 124 -4.04 11.75 13.15
C ASP A 124 -3.89 12.82 12.08
N GLU A 125 -3.45 14.00 12.47
CA GLU A 125 -3.23 15.13 11.57
C GLU A 125 -2.16 14.79 10.51
N VAL A 126 -0.98 14.37 10.95
CA VAL A 126 0.14 14.04 10.06
C VAL A 126 -0.19 12.86 9.15
N SER A 127 -0.87 11.83 9.69
CA SER A 127 -1.36 10.71 8.88
C SER A 127 -2.31 11.18 7.79
N SER A 128 -3.29 12.01 8.15
CA SER A 128 -4.30 12.55 7.22
C SER A 128 -3.70 13.42 6.13
N TYR A 129 -2.73 14.27 6.46
CA TYR A 129 -1.96 15.03 5.46
C TYR A 129 -1.18 14.10 4.51
N GLY A 130 -0.57 13.05 5.04
CA GLY A 130 0.16 12.07 4.24
C GLY A 130 -0.75 11.39 3.20
N TYR A 131 -1.96 11.01 3.58
CA TYR A 131 -2.95 10.44 2.68
C TYR A 131 -3.50 11.48 1.68
N ALA A 132 -3.86 12.67 2.14
CA ALA A 132 -4.36 13.74 1.27
C ALA A 132 -3.37 14.06 0.14
N TRP A 133 -2.10 14.32 0.48
CA TRP A 133 -1.05 14.52 -0.53
C TRP A 133 -0.79 13.29 -1.38
N GLY A 134 -1.00 12.09 -0.84
CA GLY A 134 -0.95 10.83 -1.59
C GLY A 134 -2.01 10.78 -2.68
N TYR A 135 -3.26 11.11 -2.36
CA TYR A 135 -4.36 11.12 -3.32
C TYR A 135 -4.14 12.17 -4.42
N LEU A 136 -3.86 13.41 -4.05
CA LEU A 136 -3.60 14.48 -5.03
C LEU A 136 -2.38 14.15 -5.91
N GLY A 137 -1.29 13.67 -5.30
CA GLY A 137 -0.08 13.29 -6.02
C GLY A 137 -0.25 12.09 -6.96
N SER A 138 -1.28 11.26 -6.79
CA SER A 138 -1.59 10.15 -7.70
C SER A 138 -2.22 10.60 -9.00
N CYS A 139 -2.87 11.75 -9.01
CA CYS A 139 -3.54 12.28 -10.20
C CYS A 139 -2.53 12.64 -11.30
N VAL A 140 -1.35 13.13 -10.95
CA VAL A 140 -0.34 13.58 -11.93
C VAL A 140 0.13 12.42 -12.85
N PRO A 141 0.71 11.32 -12.34
CA PRO A 141 1.14 10.23 -13.20
C PRO A 141 -0.02 9.54 -13.90
N PHE A 142 -1.21 9.51 -13.28
CA PHE A 142 -2.38 8.94 -13.90
C PHE A 142 -2.85 9.76 -15.11
N LEU A 143 -2.95 11.08 -14.99
CA LEU A 143 -3.36 11.95 -16.09
C LEU A 143 -2.39 11.86 -17.28
N VAL A 144 -1.08 11.82 -17.01
CA VAL A 144 -0.08 11.66 -18.08
C VAL A 144 -0.21 10.28 -18.74
N SER A 145 -0.40 9.22 -17.94
CA SER A 145 -0.57 7.87 -18.47
C SER A 145 -1.88 7.72 -19.25
N LEU A 146 -2.95 8.35 -18.80
CA LEU A 146 -4.24 8.40 -19.49
C LEU A 146 -4.12 9.17 -20.81
N ALA A 147 -3.45 10.32 -20.83
CA ALA A 147 -3.19 11.07 -22.05
C ALA A 147 -2.38 10.24 -23.05
N ALA A 148 -1.35 9.52 -22.58
CA ALA A 148 -0.58 8.62 -23.43
C ALA A 148 -1.44 7.47 -23.98
N TYR A 149 -2.38 6.94 -23.19
CA TYR A 149 -3.32 5.90 -23.65
C TYR A 149 -4.30 6.46 -24.69
N ILE A 150 -4.87 7.64 -24.46
CA ILE A 150 -5.78 8.31 -25.42
C ILE A 150 -5.07 8.62 -26.73
N CYS A 151 -3.80 8.99 -26.71
CA CYS A 151 -3.00 9.18 -27.91
C CYS A 151 -2.64 7.86 -28.61
N GLY A 152 -2.92 6.71 -28.00
CA GLY A 152 -2.66 5.37 -28.54
C GLY A 152 -3.56 5.00 -29.74
N PRO A 153 -3.29 3.82 -30.34
CA PRO A 153 -3.93 3.41 -31.60
C PRO A 153 -5.44 3.16 -31.47
N ASP A 154 -5.92 2.81 -30.28
CA ASP A 154 -7.32 2.50 -30.03
C ASP A 154 -8.24 3.74 -29.99
N MET A 155 -7.66 4.95 -29.89
CA MET A 155 -8.42 6.20 -29.82
C MET A 155 -7.96 7.22 -30.87
N LEU A 156 -6.81 7.86 -30.72
CA LEU A 156 -6.34 8.92 -31.63
C LEU A 156 -5.29 8.46 -32.64
N GLY A 157 -4.59 7.35 -32.37
CA GLY A 157 -3.64 6.75 -33.30
C GLY A 157 -2.31 7.51 -33.50
N TYR A 158 -1.99 8.50 -32.64
CA TYR A 158 -0.76 9.28 -32.77
C TYR A 158 0.51 8.52 -32.34
N ILE A 159 0.38 7.60 -31.37
CA ILE A 159 1.50 6.82 -30.86
C ILE A 159 1.17 5.33 -30.83
N SER A 160 2.20 4.48 -30.88
CA SER A 160 2.00 3.04 -30.74
C SER A 160 1.57 2.66 -29.32
N ASN A 161 0.85 1.53 -29.19
CA ASN A 161 0.46 0.97 -27.89
C ASN A 161 1.67 0.75 -26.98
N ARG A 162 2.78 0.31 -27.56
CA ARG A 162 4.05 0.14 -26.86
C ARG A 162 4.60 1.44 -26.28
N LEU A 163 4.56 2.54 -27.05
CA LEU A 163 5.05 3.83 -26.59
C LEU A 163 4.15 4.36 -25.47
N SER A 164 2.83 4.17 -25.57
CA SER A 164 1.88 4.49 -24.50
C SER A 164 2.23 3.76 -23.18
N MET A 165 2.52 2.46 -23.25
CA MET A 165 2.97 1.67 -22.08
C MET A 165 4.28 2.22 -21.49
N ILE A 166 5.29 2.45 -22.31
CA ILE A 166 6.58 2.97 -21.87
C ILE A 166 6.41 4.30 -21.15
N ILE A 167 5.65 5.24 -21.72
CA ILE A 167 5.37 6.54 -21.12
C ILE A 167 4.67 6.35 -19.77
N GLY A 168 3.62 5.55 -19.70
CA GLY A 168 2.83 5.33 -18.50
C GLY A 168 3.66 4.76 -17.34
N PHE A 169 4.44 3.72 -17.60
CA PHE A 169 5.29 3.10 -16.58
C PHE A 169 6.49 3.96 -16.20
N ALA A 170 7.14 4.62 -17.16
CA ALA A 170 8.27 5.50 -16.90
C ALA A 170 7.86 6.71 -16.06
N VAL A 171 6.78 7.40 -16.43
CA VAL A 171 6.27 8.54 -15.66
C VAL A 171 5.87 8.11 -14.25
N THR A 172 5.20 6.98 -14.10
CA THR A 172 4.81 6.45 -12.79
C THR A 172 6.02 6.13 -11.92
N GLY A 173 7.04 5.47 -12.48
CA GLY A 173 8.26 5.11 -11.77
C GLY A 173 9.07 6.36 -11.37
N ILE A 174 9.31 7.27 -12.31
CA ILE A 174 10.04 8.53 -12.07
C ILE A 174 9.31 9.37 -11.02
N TRP A 175 8.00 9.52 -11.15
CA TRP A 175 7.20 10.27 -10.18
C TRP A 175 7.27 9.65 -8.78
N TRP A 176 7.18 8.34 -8.69
CA TRP A 176 7.34 7.65 -7.41
C TRP A 176 8.69 7.92 -6.77
N PHE A 177 9.76 7.85 -7.54
CA PHE A 177 11.11 8.16 -7.06
C PHE A 177 11.23 9.61 -6.60
N VAL A 178 10.89 10.57 -7.45
CA VAL A 178 11.03 12.01 -7.19
C VAL A 178 10.28 12.42 -5.92
N VAL A 179 9.04 11.98 -5.75
CA VAL A 179 8.25 12.34 -4.56
C VAL A 179 8.74 11.62 -3.29
N THR A 180 9.56 10.57 -3.42
CA THR A 180 10.16 9.90 -2.27
C THR A 180 11.49 10.54 -1.84
N ILE A 181 12.15 11.34 -2.70
CA ILE A 181 13.42 12.00 -2.38
C ILE A 181 13.38 12.83 -1.09
N PRO A 182 12.36 13.66 -0.81
CA PRO A 182 12.31 14.41 0.45
C PRO A 182 12.35 13.50 1.68
N LEU A 183 11.65 12.35 1.61
CA LEU A 183 11.66 11.38 2.70
C LEU A 183 13.04 10.75 2.87
N PHE A 184 13.74 10.40 1.79
CA PHE A 184 15.12 9.90 1.85
C PHE A 184 16.08 10.89 2.52
N LYS A 185 15.90 12.19 2.28
CA LYS A 185 16.77 13.23 2.85
C LYS A 185 16.44 13.52 4.32
N SER A 186 15.16 13.60 4.68
CA SER A 186 14.71 14.15 5.96
C SER A 186 14.48 13.08 7.03
N TYR A 187 14.20 11.81 6.66
CA TYR A 187 13.87 10.77 7.63
C TYR A 187 15.06 10.34 8.47
N LYS A 188 14.85 10.33 9.79
CA LYS A 188 15.76 9.76 10.80
C LYS A 188 14.95 8.79 11.65
N GLN A 189 15.42 7.57 11.81
CA GLN A 189 14.80 6.59 12.70
C GLN A 189 15.11 6.94 14.14
N VAL A 190 14.08 7.16 14.95
CA VAL A 190 14.18 7.53 16.36
C VAL A 190 13.85 6.33 17.25
N ASN A 191 12.81 5.58 16.90
CA ASN A 191 12.33 4.44 17.68
C ASN A 191 12.85 3.12 17.10
N TYR A 192 13.50 2.30 17.93
CA TYR A 192 13.94 0.94 17.61
C TYR A 192 14.07 0.10 18.88
N VAL A 193 13.86 -1.21 18.73
CA VAL A 193 13.68 -2.14 19.87
C VAL A 193 14.96 -2.36 20.66
N SER A 194 16.16 -2.22 20.06
CA SER A 194 17.43 -2.50 20.74
C SER A 194 17.75 -1.52 21.89
N ASP A 195 17.31 -0.26 21.79
CA ASP A 195 17.58 0.73 22.87
C ASP A 195 16.65 0.56 24.08
N ALA A 196 15.43 0.07 23.89
CA ALA A 196 14.55 -0.22 25.01
C ALA A 196 15.01 -1.48 25.77
N ALA A 197 15.39 -2.53 25.03
CA ALA A 197 15.92 -3.75 25.61
C ALA A 197 17.27 -3.51 26.32
N ASP A 198 18.18 -2.73 25.75
CA ASP A 198 19.46 -2.40 26.37
C ASP A 198 19.29 -1.51 27.63
N LYS A 199 18.35 -0.57 27.62
CA LYS A 199 18.08 0.29 28.80
C LYS A 199 17.44 -0.47 29.95
N ASP A 200 16.51 -1.36 29.67
CA ASP A 200 15.89 -2.23 30.68
C ASP A 200 16.84 -3.34 31.13
N ILE A 201 17.67 -3.85 30.24
CA ILE A 201 18.76 -4.78 30.53
C ILE A 201 19.78 -4.09 31.43
N HIS A 202 20.30 -2.91 31.10
CA HIS A 202 21.26 -2.20 31.96
C HIS A 202 20.71 -1.82 33.33
N LYS A 203 19.43 -1.45 33.47
CA LYS A 203 18.79 -1.17 34.75
C LYS A 203 18.59 -2.38 35.65
N ASN A 204 18.33 -3.56 35.03
CA ASN A 204 18.11 -4.81 35.80
C ASN A 204 19.39 -5.62 36.04
N PHE A 205 20.49 -5.29 35.36
CA PHE A 205 21.72 -6.09 35.36
C PHE A 205 22.90 -5.50 36.16
N GLU A 206 22.72 -4.37 36.88
CA GLU A 206 23.75 -3.93 37.80
C GLU A 206 23.99 -4.88 38.99
N ASN A 207 23.06 -5.86 39.18
CA ASN A 207 23.07 -6.76 40.34
C ASN A 207 23.31 -8.26 40.07
N ASP A 208 23.55 -8.73 38.84
CA ASP A 208 23.65 -10.17 38.59
C ASP A 208 24.83 -10.57 37.67
N ALA A 209 25.97 -10.92 38.32
CA ALA A 209 27.23 -11.31 37.68
C ALA A 209 27.08 -12.58 36.79
N PHE A 210 26.18 -13.50 37.14
CA PHE A 210 25.95 -14.77 36.41
C PHE A 210 25.36 -14.59 35.02
N ILE A 211 24.52 -13.59 34.84
CA ILE A 211 23.89 -13.29 33.56
C ILE A 211 24.84 -12.55 32.61
N ARG A 212 25.75 -11.76 33.18
CA ARG A 212 26.79 -11.01 32.44
C ARG A 212 27.75 -11.90 31.67
N ASP A 213 28.10 -13.06 32.22
CA ASP A 213 29.01 -14.02 31.60
C ASP A 213 28.30 -14.83 30.49
N ASN A 214 27.03 -15.20 30.67
CA ASN A 214 26.23 -15.88 29.64
C ASN A 214 25.94 -15.01 28.43
N ILE A 215 25.79 -13.69 28.59
CA ILE A 215 25.61 -12.72 27.48
C ILE A 215 26.92 -12.50 26.73
N LYS A 216 28.06 -12.44 27.43
CA LYS A 216 29.38 -12.33 26.80
C LYS A 216 29.73 -13.55 25.96
N GLU A 217 29.34 -14.74 26.40
CA GLU A 217 29.53 -15.99 25.68
C GLU A 217 28.60 -16.09 24.45
N LYS A 218 27.33 -15.64 24.56
CA LYS A 218 26.37 -15.58 23.45
C LYS A 218 26.76 -14.55 22.39
N ASN A 219 27.34 -13.41 22.78
CA ASN A 219 27.82 -12.39 21.87
C ASN A 219 29.14 -12.76 21.17
N LYS A 220 29.96 -13.64 21.73
CA LYS A 220 31.19 -14.15 21.11
C LYS A 220 30.93 -15.19 20.00
N THR A 221 29.81 -15.91 20.07
CA THR A 221 29.42 -16.94 19.08
C THR A 221 28.60 -16.43 17.93
N ASN A 222 28.16 -15.15 17.93
CA ASN A 222 27.20 -14.61 16.96
C ASN A 222 27.79 -13.52 16.05
N LYS A 223 28.94 -13.77 15.45
CA LYS A 223 29.40 -13.01 14.29
C LYS A 223 28.67 -13.52 13.03
N ASN A 224 27.62 -12.86 12.60
CA ASN A 224 26.75 -13.10 11.43
C ASN A 224 25.78 -14.29 11.60
N PRO A 225 24.58 -14.08 12.16
CA PRO A 225 23.51 -15.07 12.03
C PRO A 225 23.14 -15.22 10.55
N GLY A 226 23.18 -16.43 10.01
CA GLY A 226 22.79 -16.70 8.64
C GLY A 226 21.35 -16.19 8.38
N VAL A 227 21.07 -15.77 7.15
CA VAL A 227 19.76 -15.19 6.74
C VAL A 227 18.57 -16.07 7.15
N LEU A 228 18.70 -17.39 7.08
CA LEU A 228 17.68 -18.35 7.54
C LEU A 228 17.35 -18.24 9.03
N ARG A 229 18.35 -17.98 9.88
CA ARG A 229 18.15 -17.81 11.31
C ARG A 229 17.47 -16.47 11.62
N LEU A 230 17.85 -15.38 10.93
CA LEU A 230 17.15 -14.10 11.04
C LEU A 230 15.67 -14.19 10.65
N ILE A 231 15.35 -14.95 9.60
CA ILE A 231 13.98 -15.20 9.19
C ILE A 231 13.24 -16.02 10.26
N ALA A 232 13.83 -17.09 10.78
CA ALA A 232 13.22 -17.91 11.82
C ALA A 232 12.96 -17.11 13.10
N ASP A 233 13.92 -16.28 13.53
CA ASP A 233 13.79 -15.42 14.69
C ASP A 233 12.69 -14.35 14.48
N ALA A 234 12.58 -13.80 13.27
CA ALA A 234 11.50 -12.87 12.90
C ALA A 234 10.11 -13.55 12.98
N PHE A 235 9.97 -14.76 12.46
CA PHE A 235 8.71 -15.53 12.60
C PHE A 235 8.40 -15.86 14.06
N ALA A 236 9.38 -16.31 14.84
CA ALA A 236 9.19 -16.59 16.27
C ALA A 236 8.72 -15.35 17.04
N GLN A 237 9.27 -14.19 16.71
CA GLN A 237 8.85 -12.91 17.28
C GLN A 237 7.43 -12.53 16.86
N ILE A 238 7.05 -12.71 15.59
CA ILE A 238 5.68 -12.47 15.11
C ILE A 238 4.69 -13.34 15.88
N PHE A 239 4.96 -14.65 16.02
CA PHE A 239 4.12 -15.56 16.80
C PHE A 239 4.05 -15.17 18.28
N GLY A 240 5.18 -14.76 18.88
CA GLY A 240 5.24 -14.23 20.24
C GLY A 240 4.38 -12.97 20.41
N THR A 241 4.45 -12.05 19.46
CA THR A 241 3.64 -10.82 19.43
C THR A 241 2.16 -11.12 19.28
N ILE A 242 1.77 -12.01 18.35
CA ILE A 242 0.39 -12.45 18.18
C ILE A 242 -0.15 -13.06 19.48
N LYS A 243 0.63 -13.94 20.12
CA LYS A 243 0.26 -14.55 21.40
C LYS A 243 0.09 -13.50 22.51
N LYS A 244 1.00 -12.51 22.58
CA LYS A 244 0.92 -11.38 23.53
C LYS A 244 -0.34 -10.56 23.30
N ILE A 245 -0.63 -10.19 22.05
CA ILE A 245 -1.82 -9.44 21.64
C ILE A 245 -3.09 -10.23 22.01
N ALA A 246 -3.14 -11.52 21.71
CA ALA A 246 -4.30 -12.36 22.01
C ALA A 246 -4.56 -12.55 23.51
N THR A 247 -3.50 -12.56 24.34
CA THR A 247 -3.61 -12.84 25.78
C THR A 247 -3.63 -11.60 26.67
N LYS A 248 -2.77 -10.61 26.38
CA LYS A 248 -2.57 -9.43 27.25
C LYS A 248 -3.20 -8.15 26.67
N ASP A 249 -3.05 -7.90 25.37
CA ASP A 249 -3.43 -6.63 24.74
C ASP A 249 -4.71 -6.79 23.91
N LYS A 250 -5.79 -7.28 24.52
CA LYS A 250 -7.08 -7.58 23.84
C LYS A 250 -7.63 -6.43 23.01
N LYS A 251 -7.38 -5.17 23.41
CA LYS A 251 -7.82 -3.97 22.65
C LYS A 251 -7.12 -3.88 21.30
N VAL A 252 -5.82 -4.15 21.27
CA VAL A 252 -5.03 -4.18 20.00
C VAL A 252 -5.52 -5.33 19.13
N GLY A 253 -5.72 -6.53 19.71
CA GLY A 253 -6.24 -7.68 18.98
C GLY A 253 -7.61 -7.42 18.36
N LEU A 254 -8.54 -6.86 19.13
CA LEU A 254 -9.89 -6.51 18.64
C LEU A 254 -9.83 -5.49 17.50
N PHE A 255 -8.98 -4.47 17.65
CA PHE A 255 -8.79 -3.47 16.58
C PHE A 255 -8.22 -4.12 15.31
N LEU A 256 -7.22 -5.01 15.42
CA LEU A 256 -6.65 -5.68 14.25
C LEU A 256 -7.67 -6.54 13.50
N VAL A 257 -8.51 -7.28 14.23
CA VAL A 257 -9.61 -8.07 13.62
C VAL A 257 -10.62 -7.15 12.93
N ALA A 258 -11.05 -6.08 13.61
CA ALA A 258 -11.95 -5.10 13.02
C ALA A 258 -11.32 -4.43 11.78
N PHE A 259 -10.05 -4.01 11.89
CA PHE A 259 -9.28 -3.43 10.79
C PHE A 259 -9.23 -4.36 9.58
N PHE A 260 -8.90 -5.63 9.79
CA PHE A 260 -8.87 -6.62 8.73
C PHE A 260 -10.21 -6.71 7.98
N LEU A 261 -11.32 -6.79 8.73
CA LEU A 261 -12.66 -6.93 8.14
C LEU A 261 -13.07 -5.71 7.31
N TYR A 262 -12.92 -4.50 7.85
CA TYR A 262 -13.38 -3.33 7.10
C TYR A 262 -12.43 -2.89 6.00
N ILE A 263 -11.10 -3.09 6.15
CA ILE A 263 -10.15 -2.70 5.10
C ILE A 263 -10.24 -3.61 3.88
N ASP A 264 -10.57 -4.89 4.09
CA ASP A 264 -10.84 -5.84 3.01
C ASP A 264 -12.07 -5.42 2.20
N GLY A 265 -13.15 -5.03 2.88
CA GLY A 265 -14.34 -4.46 2.23
C GLY A 265 -14.04 -3.18 1.44
N VAL A 266 -13.22 -2.28 1.98
CA VAL A 266 -12.76 -1.08 1.28
C VAL A 266 -11.95 -1.44 0.03
N GLY A 267 -11.01 -2.36 0.17
CA GLY A 267 -10.18 -2.85 -0.95
C GLY A 267 -11.04 -3.46 -2.07
N THR A 268 -11.99 -4.29 -1.70
CA THR A 268 -12.88 -4.96 -2.66
C THR A 268 -13.65 -3.96 -3.53
N ILE A 269 -14.19 -2.89 -2.96
CA ILE A 269 -14.91 -1.86 -3.74
C ILE A 269 -13.95 -1.13 -4.67
N ILE A 270 -12.78 -0.75 -4.17
CA ILE A 270 -11.79 0.00 -4.97
C ILE A 270 -11.31 -0.83 -6.16
N ASP A 271 -10.99 -2.10 -5.94
CA ASP A 271 -10.42 -2.97 -6.96
C ASP A 271 -11.46 -3.41 -8.00
N ASN A 272 -12.75 -3.42 -7.63
CA ASN A 272 -13.84 -3.86 -8.52
C ASN A 272 -14.71 -2.72 -9.07
N CYS A 273 -14.49 -1.47 -8.73
CA CYS A 273 -15.36 -0.37 -9.18
C CYS A 273 -15.45 -0.26 -10.71
N ILE A 274 -14.35 -0.47 -11.44
CA ILE A 274 -14.34 -0.48 -12.91
C ILE A 274 -15.07 -1.71 -13.46
N ASN A 275 -14.89 -2.88 -12.87
CA ASN A 275 -15.57 -4.09 -13.28
C ASN A 275 -17.10 -3.93 -13.15
N ILE A 276 -17.56 -3.39 -12.01
CA ILE A 276 -18.98 -3.09 -11.78
C ILE A 276 -19.52 -2.12 -12.83
N GLY A 277 -18.80 -1.05 -13.13
CA GLY A 277 -19.20 -0.10 -14.18
C GLY A 277 -19.23 -0.72 -15.56
N THR A 278 -18.31 -1.64 -15.87
CA THR A 278 -18.26 -2.35 -17.15
C THR A 278 -19.40 -3.36 -17.28
N ASP A 279 -19.72 -4.09 -16.21
CA ASP A 279 -20.85 -5.04 -16.19
C ASP A 279 -22.19 -4.31 -16.38
N LEU A 280 -22.31 -3.10 -15.85
CA LEU A 280 -23.46 -2.22 -16.06
C LEU A 280 -23.44 -1.50 -17.43
N LYS A 281 -22.45 -1.79 -18.29
CA LYS A 281 -22.25 -1.17 -19.62
C LYS A 281 -22.16 0.36 -19.58
N LEU A 282 -21.61 0.92 -18.50
CA LEU A 282 -21.40 2.35 -18.37
C LEU A 282 -20.26 2.82 -19.27
N ASP A 283 -20.33 4.10 -19.68
CA ASP A 283 -19.28 4.72 -20.48
C ASP A 283 -17.91 4.66 -19.78
N SER A 284 -16.91 4.10 -20.44
CA SER A 284 -15.57 3.89 -19.89
C SER A 284 -14.86 5.20 -19.57
N VAL A 285 -15.06 6.25 -20.38
CA VAL A 285 -14.47 7.57 -20.15
C VAL A 285 -15.07 8.20 -18.90
N GLY A 286 -16.38 8.11 -18.74
CA GLY A 286 -17.09 8.58 -17.56
C GLY A 286 -16.61 7.87 -16.29
N GLN A 287 -16.41 6.55 -16.33
CA GLN A 287 -15.86 5.80 -15.18
C GLN A 287 -14.48 6.31 -14.77
N VAL A 288 -13.58 6.53 -15.73
CA VAL A 288 -12.22 7.05 -15.47
C VAL A 288 -12.27 8.47 -14.90
N VAL A 289 -13.15 9.33 -15.39
CA VAL A 289 -13.36 10.69 -14.86
C VAL A 289 -13.83 10.63 -13.40
N PHE A 290 -14.78 9.74 -13.06
CA PHE A 290 -15.23 9.57 -11.69
C PHE A 290 -14.17 8.97 -10.77
N LEU A 291 -13.28 8.11 -11.27
CA LEU A 291 -12.12 7.66 -10.48
C LEU A 291 -11.18 8.84 -10.12
N LEU A 292 -10.91 9.74 -11.05
CA LEU A 292 -10.15 10.96 -10.76
C LEU A 292 -10.87 11.86 -9.75
N PHE A 293 -12.17 12.02 -9.93
CA PHE A 293 -13.02 12.78 -8.99
C PHE A 293 -12.95 12.20 -7.58
N THR A 294 -13.02 10.87 -7.44
CA THR A 294 -12.85 10.18 -6.15
C THR A 294 -11.55 10.55 -5.45
N GLN A 295 -10.44 10.69 -6.19
CA GLN A 295 -9.13 11.06 -5.58
C GLN A 295 -9.15 12.49 -5.01
N ILE A 296 -9.78 13.42 -5.72
CA ILE A 296 -9.91 14.81 -5.25
C ILE A 296 -10.78 14.85 -3.99
N VAL A 297 -11.92 14.15 -4.01
CA VAL A 297 -12.80 14.05 -2.85
C VAL A 297 -12.11 13.37 -1.68
N ALA A 298 -11.33 12.30 -1.91
CA ALA A 298 -10.58 11.60 -0.85
C ALA A 298 -9.46 12.48 -0.25
N CYS A 299 -8.84 13.34 -1.05
CA CYS A 299 -7.92 14.35 -0.54
C CYS A 299 -8.63 15.31 0.43
N ILE A 300 -9.76 15.88 0.01
CA ILE A 300 -10.54 16.81 0.82
C ILE A 300 -11.08 16.11 2.08
N GLY A 301 -11.66 14.93 1.95
CA GLY A 301 -12.14 14.12 3.05
C GLY A 301 -11.05 13.85 4.10
N SER A 302 -9.86 13.42 3.66
CA SER A 302 -8.72 13.19 4.55
C SER A 302 -8.32 14.45 5.33
N LEU A 303 -8.33 15.63 4.70
CA LEU A 303 -8.02 16.91 5.36
C LEU A 303 -9.09 17.30 6.39
N ILE A 304 -10.38 17.11 6.04
CA ILE A 304 -11.50 17.42 6.95
C ILE A 304 -11.43 16.52 8.19
N PHE A 305 -11.33 15.21 8.03
CA PHE A 305 -11.25 14.28 9.14
C PHE A 305 -9.96 14.42 9.96
N GLY A 306 -8.84 14.79 9.30
CA GLY A 306 -7.60 15.14 9.99
C GLY A 306 -7.75 16.36 10.91
N ARG A 307 -8.54 17.38 10.52
CA ARG A 307 -8.87 18.51 11.40
C ARG A 307 -9.88 18.12 12.49
N LEU A 308 -10.91 17.36 12.15
CA LEU A 308 -11.90 16.88 13.11
C LEU A 308 -11.29 16.01 14.21
N SER A 309 -10.18 15.29 13.92
CA SER A 309 -9.47 14.47 14.91
C SER A 309 -8.82 15.27 16.05
N GLN A 310 -8.69 16.59 15.89
CA GLN A 310 -8.23 17.47 16.97
C GLN A 310 -9.32 17.73 18.01
N THR A 311 -10.60 17.63 17.61
CA THR A 311 -11.76 17.91 18.49
C THR A 311 -12.45 16.63 18.94
N TYR A 312 -12.53 15.62 18.08
CA TYR A 312 -13.24 14.36 18.35
C TYR A 312 -12.26 13.20 18.51
N LYS A 313 -12.64 12.20 19.30
CA LYS A 313 -11.84 10.97 19.48
C LYS A 313 -11.69 10.23 18.15
N THR A 314 -10.47 9.76 17.85
CA THR A 314 -10.14 8.99 16.64
C THR A 314 -11.09 7.81 16.43
N THR A 315 -11.47 7.11 17.51
CA THR A 315 -12.41 5.97 17.45
C THR A 315 -13.80 6.38 16.96
N THR A 316 -14.32 7.53 17.41
CA THR A 316 -15.62 8.03 16.97
C THR A 316 -15.60 8.37 15.47
N LEU A 317 -14.54 9.00 15.02
CA LEU A 317 -14.36 9.33 13.60
C LEU A 317 -14.23 8.06 12.75
N LEU A 318 -13.56 7.02 13.25
CA LEU A 318 -13.48 5.71 12.58
C LEU A 318 -14.87 5.08 12.43
N TYR A 319 -15.70 5.10 13.49
CA TYR A 319 -17.09 4.60 13.40
C TYR A 319 -17.90 5.36 12.36
N VAL A 320 -17.77 6.68 12.30
CA VAL A 320 -18.47 7.50 11.29
C VAL A 320 -18.01 7.12 9.88
N CYS A 321 -16.68 6.95 9.67
CA CYS A 321 -16.15 6.54 8.37
C CYS A 321 -16.62 5.13 7.97
N ILE A 322 -16.61 4.17 8.89
CA ILE A 322 -17.07 2.79 8.63
C ILE A 322 -18.56 2.78 8.29
N ALA A 323 -19.38 3.48 9.08
CA ALA A 323 -20.82 3.56 8.82
C ALA A 323 -21.13 4.25 7.49
N GLY A 324 -20.44 5.35 7.18
CA GLY A 324 -20.58 6.04 5.91
C GLY A 324 -20.14 5.17 4.73
N TYR A 325 -19.04 4.44 4.85
CA TYR A 325 -18.58 3.52 3.81
C TYR A 325 -19.55 2.35 3.61
N PHE A 326 -20.11 1.81 4.70
CA PHE A 326 -21.16 0.79 4.65
C PHE A 326 -22.43 1.28 3.93
N ALA A 327 -22.85 2.52 4.21
CA ALA A 327 -23.97 3.12 3.47
C ALA A 327 -23.70 3.24 1.96
N VAL A 328 -22.46 3.56 1.58
CA VAL A 328 -22.03 3.58 0.17
C VAL A 328 -22.07 2.17 -0.43
N CYS A 329 -21.69 1.13 0.31
CA CYS A 329 -21.80 -0.26 -0.13
C CYS A 329 -23.25 -0.66 -0.41
N LEU A 330 -24.18 -0.27 0.48
CA LEU A 330 -25.62 -0.52 0.27
C LEU A 330 -26.15 0.24 -0.95
N TYR A 331 -25.72 1.48 -1.13
CA TYR A 331 -26.08 2.27 -2.31
C TYR A 331 -25.55 1.63 -3.61
N ALA A 332 -24.37 1.02 -3.58
CA ALA A 332 -23.80 0.33 -4.73
C ALA A 332 -24.70 -0.81 -5.28
N LEU A 333 -25.57 -1.40 -4.46
CA LEU A 333 -26.54 -2.41 -4.88
C LEU A 333 -27.64 -1.84 -5.78
N THR A 334 -27.84 -0.53 -5.76
CA THR A 334 -28.89 0.17 -6.55
C THR A 334 -28.35 0.88 -7.78
N LEU A 335 -27.12 0.57 -8.19
CA LEU A 335 -26.46 1.21 -9.33
C LEU A 335 -27.06 0.74 -10.65
N HIS A 336 -27.47 1.70 -11.49
CA HIS A 336 -27.99 1.42 -12.83
C HIS A 336 -27.46 2.38 -13.91
N ASP A 337 -26.93 3.55 -13.53
CA ASP A 337 -26.52 4.60 -14.44
C ASP A 337 -25.19 5.27 -14.04
N LEU A 338 -24.65 6.08 -14.95
CA LEU A 338 -23.39 6.78 -14.76
C LEU A 338 -23.48 7.85 -13.65
N ILE A 339 -24.64 8.46 -13.44
CA ILE A 339 -24.84 9.46 -12.38
C ILE A 339 -24.79 8.77 -11.03
N GLY A 340 -25.48 7.64 -10.87
CA GLY A 340 -25.40 6.82 -9.67
C GLY A 340 -23.98 6.37 -9.37
N PHE A 341 -23.21 5.97 -10.39
CA PHE A 341 -21.78 5.66 -10.25
C PHE A 341 -20.99 6.87 -9.73
N GLY A 342 -21.30 8.08 -10.21
CA GLY A 342 -20.68 9.32 -9.71
C GLY A 342 -21.01 9.62 -8.24
N ILE A 343 -22.24 9.36 -7.80
CA ILE A 343 -22.68 9.51 -6.40
C ILE A 343 -21.93 8.49 -5.51
N MET A 344 -21.83 7.24 -5.95
CA MET A 344 -21.03 6.21 -5.27
C MET A 344 -19.57 6.64 -5.16
N ALA A 345 -18.97 7.12 -6.25
CA ALA A 345 -17.59 7.59 -6.31
C ALA A 345 -17.34 8.76 -5.33
N PHE A 346 -18.29 9.69 -5.21
CA PHE A 346 -18.25 10.76 -4.21
C PHE A 346 -18.26 10.19 -2.78
N GLY A 347 -19.19 9.30 -2.47
CA GLY A 347 -19.29 8.68 -1.15
C GLY A 347 -18.05 7.89 -0.77
N VAL A 348 -17.51 7.08 -1.70
CA VAL A 348 -16.22 6.38 -1.51
C VAL A 348 -15.12 7.39 -1.20
N GLY A 349 -14.99 8.46 -1.98
CA GLY A 349 -13.99 9.50 -1.77
C GLY A 349 -14.08 10.15 -0.39
N CYS A 350 -15.28 10.46 0.09
CA CYS A 350 -15.48 11.11 1.40
C CYS A 350 -14.87 10.30 2.56
N PHE A 351 -14.97 8.99 2.54
CA PHE A 351 -14.62 8.15 3.68
C PHE A 351 -13.33 7.36 3.50
N GLN A 352 -12.96 6.96 2.29
CA GLN A 352 -11.82 6.09 2.00
C GLN A 352 -10.50 6.62 2.56
N GLY A 353 -10.15 7.87 2.23
CA GLY A 353 -8.89 8.46 2.64
C GLY A 353 -8.81 8.67 4.14
N SER A 354 -9.92 9.10 4.73
CA SER A 354 -10.05 9.32 6.17
C SER A 354 -9.96 8.02 6.95
N LEU A 355 -10.64 6.98 6.50
CA LEU A 355 -10.63 5.65 7.13
C LEU A 355 -9.20 5.07 7.17
N GLN A 356 -8.49 5.11 6.05
CA GLN A 356 -7.11 4.62 5.97
C GLN A 356 -6.16 5.44 6.85
N ALA A 357 -6.27 6.77 6.83
CA ALA A 357 -5.41 7.67 7.58
C ALA A 357 -5.59 7.52 9.10
N LEU A 358 -6.84 7.50 9.56
CA LEU A 358 -7.18 7.36 10.98
C LEU A 358 -6.88 5.95 11.51
N SER A 359 -7.04 4.91 10.69
CA SER A 359 -6.69 3.54 11.07
C SER A 359 -5.19 3.40 11.33
N ARG A 360 -4.35 3.95 10.44
CA ARG A 360 -2.90 3.95 10.60
C ARG A 360 -2.47 4.70 11.86
N SER A 361 -3.00 5.89 12.08
CA SER A 361 -2.65 6.70 13.25
C SER A 361 -3.15 6.08 14.56
N TYR A 362 -4.37 5.54 14.57
CA TYR A 362 -4.92 4.86 15.75
C TYR A 362 -4.09 3.63 16.12
N PHE A 363 -3.72 2.80 15.14
CA PHE A 363 -2.83 1.67 15.37
C PHE A 363 -1.51 2.10 16.00
N SER A 364 -0.89 3.15 15.44
CA SER A 364 0.36 3.70 15.96
C SER A 364 0.26 4.29 17.38
N LYS A 365 -0.96 4.67 17.82
CA LYS A 365 -1.21 5.21 19.18
C LYS A 365 -1.39 4.12 20.24
N ILE A 366 -1.91 2.95 19.84
CA ILE A 366 -2.26 1.86 20.77
C ILE A 366 -1.16 0.82 20.95
N ILE A 367 -0.14 0.84 20.09
CA ILE A 367 1.10 0.08 20.27
C ILE A 367 2.09 0.90 21.09
#